data_373092780c277b8f0c921f10b684d8df
#
_entry.id   373092780c277b8f0c921f10b684d8df
#
_cell.length_a   1.000
_cell.length_b   1.000
_cell.length_c   1.000
_cell.angle_alpha   90.00
_cell.angle_beta   90.00
_cell.angle_gamma   90.00
#
_symmetry.space_group_name_H-M   'P 1'
#
loop_
_entity.id
_entity.type
_entity.pdbx_description
1 polymer ?
#
loop_
_entity_poly.entity_id
_entity_poly.type
_entity_poly.pdbx_seq_one_letter_code
_entity_poly.pdbx_strand_id
1 'polypeptide(L)'
;GNEIHVLRDSDGRVDTYRLNKFLRSNQSTCFNQKPIVNRGDHVVKGQVLADGPATDGGELALGYNVLVAFMPWEGYNYEDAILLSEELCKEDIYTSIHIEEYECDARDTKLGAEEITRELPNTGDDTLKNLDEEGIICIGAEVHPGDILVGKATPKGETELTPEERLLRAIFGDKEREVRDTSLRVPHGESGKVVDVKVFTRENGDELQPGVNKLVRVYIAQKRKIHEGDKMAGRHG
;
A
#
# COMPACT_ATOMS: atom_id res chain seq x y z
N GLY A 1 -6.67 1.05 -18.54
CA GLY A 1 -5.45 0.66 -19.24
C GLY A 1 -4.22 1.31 -18.63
N ASN A 2 -3.09 0.65 -18.78
CA ASN A 2 -1.81 1.13 -18.25
C ASN A 2 -0.98 1.87 -19.32
N GLU A 3 -1.43 1.81 -20.57
CA GLU A 3 -0.75 2.41 -21.71
C GLU A 3 -1.75 3.01 -22.69
N ILE A 4 -1.33 4.09 -23.36
CA ILE A 4 -2.04 4.71 -24.49
C ILE A 4 -1.11 4.59 -25.70
N HIS A 5 -1.61 4.02 -26.78
CA HIS A 5 -0.90 3.90 -28.05
C HIS A 5 -1.50 4.86 -29.04
N VAL A 6 -0.68 5.76 -29.59
CA VAL A 6 -1.10 6.77 -30.58
C VAL A 6 -0.40 6.44 -31.91
N LEU A 7 -1.19 6.14 -32.93
CA LEU A 7 -0.70 5.96 -34.30
C LEU A 7 -0.55 7.33 -34.95
N ARG A 8 0.63 7.65 -35.43
CA ARG A 8 0.90 8.87 -36.17
C ARG A 8 0.44 8.74 -37.63
N ASP A 9 -0.35 9.71 -38.10
CA ASP A 9 -0.80 9.74 -39.49
C ASP A 9 0.31 10.04 -40.49
N SER A 10 1.40 10.72 -40.04
CA SER A 10 2.48 11.17 -40.92
C SER A 10 3.45 10.07 -41.37
N ASP A 11 3.76 9.12 -40.51
CA ASP A 11 4.80 8.10 -40.75
C ASP A 11 4.39 6.68 -40.33
N GLY A 12 3.16 6.50 -39.84
CA GLY A 12 2.63 5.21 -39.40
C GLY A 12 3.29 4.63 -38.14
N ARG A 13 4.12 5.40 -37.45
CA ARG A 13 4.73 4.96 -36.18
C ARG A 13 3.74 5.03 -35.04
N VAL A 14 3.94 4.17 -34.03
CA VAL A 14 3.14 4.13 -32.83
C VAL A 14 3.95 4.72 -31.68
N ASP A 15 3.43 5.80 -31.08
CA ASP A 15 3.93 6.34 -29.82
C ASP A 15 3.22 5.67 -28.65
N THR A 16 3.98 5.21 -27.67
CA THR A 16 3.45 4.55 -26.48
C THR A 16 3.68 5.41 -25.25
N TYR A 17 2.59 5.76 -24.58
CA TYR A 17 2.58 6.51 -23.33
C TYR A 17 2.17 5.58 -22.19
N ARG A 18 3.10 5.34 -21.25
CA ARG A 18 2.83 4.55 -20.04
C ARG A 18 2.21 5.43 -18.98
N LEU A 19 1.15 4.94 -18.36
CA LEU A 19 0.43 5.63 -17.30
C LEU A 19 0.91 5.13 -15.93
N ASN A 20 1.15 6.08 -15.03
CA ASN A 20 1.43 5.78 -13.64
C ASN A 20 0.14 5.39 -12.94
N LYS A 21 0.13 4.19 -12.33
CA LYS A 21 -1.04 3.65 -11.64
C LYS A 21 -0.70 3.43 -10.16
N PHE A 22 -1.49 4.05 -9.27
CA PHE A 22 -1.40 3.85 -7.83
C PHE A 22 0.01 3.97 -7.24
N LEU A 23 0.77 4.98 -7.67
CA LEU A 23 2.09 5.26 -7.14
C LEU A 23 1.97 6.13 -5.88
N ARG A 24 2.79 5.80 -4.88
CA ARG A 24 2.92 6.58 -3.66
C ARG A 24 3.71 7.86 -3.91
N SER A 25 3.17 9.01 -3.50
CA SER A 25 3.92 10.26 -3.41
C SER A 25 4.73 10.33 -2.10
N ASN A 26 5.59 11.35 -1.96
CA ASN A 26 6.36 11.57 -0.73
C ASN A 26 5.47 11.84 0.49
N GLN A 27 4.25 12.31 0.30
CA GLN A 27 3.27 12.57 1.36
C GLN A 27 2.23 11.45 1.49
N SER A 28 2.52 10.25 1.00
CA SER A 28 1.61 9.09 1.02
C SER A 28 0.31 9.31 0.24
N THR A 29 0.23 10.31 -0.63
CA THR A 29 -0.89 10.50 -1.54
C THR A 29 -0.76 9.60 -2.77
N CYS A 30 -1.86 9.37 -3.48
CA CYS A 30 -1.90 8.47 -4.63
C CYS A 30 -1.70 9.24 -5.94
N PHE A 31 -0.69 8.88 -6.71
CA PHE A 31 -0.57 9.25 -8.12
C PHE A 31 -1.19 8.16 -8.98
N ASN A 32 -2.31 8.48 -9.62
CA ASN A 32 -3.00 7.55 -10.49
C ASN A 32 -3.44 8.29 -11.75
N GLN A 33 -2.85 7.94 -12.90
CA GLN A 33 -3.20 8.53 -14.18
C GLN A 33 -4.32 7.72 -14.83
N LYS A 34 -5.36 8.43 -15.27
CA LYS A 34 -6.55 7.86 -15.88
C LYS A 34 -6.70 8.40 -17.31
N PRO A 35 -6.78 7.53 -18.35
CA PRO A 35 -6.96 7.99 -19.70
C PRO A 35 -8.33 8.69 -19.85
N ILE A 36 -8.34 9.81 -20.59
CA ILE A 36 -9.55 10.57 -20.93
C ILE A 36 -9.91 10.43 -22.42
N VAL A 37 -9.11 9.67 -23.15
CA VAL A 37 -9.35 9.34 -24.57
C VAL A 37 -9.77 7.89 -24.70
N ASN A 38 -10.54 7.59 -25.75
CA ASN A 38 -11.04 6.27 -26.07
C ASN A 38 -10.33 5.69 -27.29
N ARG A 39 -10.45 4.39 -27.48
CA ARG A 39 -9.93 3.72 -28.66
C ARG A 39 -10.68 4.21 -29.90
N GLY A 40 -9.94 4.69 -30.90
CA GLY A 40 -10.46 5.22 -32.14
C GLY A 40 -10.61 6.73 -32.16
N ASP A 41 -10.35 7.43 -31.06
CA ASP A 41 -10.35 8.89 -31.03
C ASP A 41 -9.17 9.45 -31.85
N HIS A 42 -9.44 10.50 -32.64
CA HIS A 42 -8.40 11.32 -33.24
C HIS A 42 -7.89 12.34 -32.24
N VAL A 43 -6.57 12.40 -32.07
CA VAL A 43 -5.90 13.31 -31.12
C VAL A 43 -4.95 14.23 -31.88
N VAL A 44 -4.81 15.45 -31.37
CA VAL A 44 -3.93 16.46 -31.94
C VAL A 44 -2.75 16.78 -31.04
N LYS A 45 -1.70 17.35 -31.61
CA LYS A 45 -0.52 17.77 -30.86
C LYS A 45 -0.89 18.76 -29.74
N GLY A 46 -0.48 18.46 -28.51
CA GLY A 46 -0.78 19.27 -27.34
C GLY A 46 -2.07 18.90 -26.61
N GLN A 47 -2.87 17.97 -27.16
CA GLN A 47 -4.07 17.47 -26.48
C GLN A 47 -3.70 16.63 -25.27
N VAL A 48 -4.45 16.79 -24.17
CA VAL A 48 -4.31 15.96 -22.97
C VAL A 48 -4.87 14.58 -23.23
N LEU A 49 -4.10 13.54 -22.94
CA LEU A 49 -4.49 12.14 -23.15
C LEU A 49 -4.96 11.46 -21.87
N ALA A 50 -4.48 11.92 -20.73
CA ALA A 50 -4.81 11.34 -19.42
C ALA A 50 -4.84 12.40 -18.34
N ASP A 51 -5.74 12.24 -17.38
CA ASP A 51 -5.77 13.00 -16.15
C ASP A 51 -4.84 12.39 -15.12
N GLY A 52 -4.23 13.23 -14.30
CA GLY A 52 -3.39 12.86 -13.16
C GLY A 52 -4.05 13.25 -11.83
N PRO A 53 -3.24 13.37 -10.76
CA PRO A 53 -3.71 13.84 -9.47
C PRO A 53 -4.32 15.24 -9.57
N ALA A 54 -5.46 15.44 -8.90
CA ALA A 54 -6.18 16.72 -8.85
C ALA A 54 -6.46 17.35 -10.22
N THR A 55 -6.71 16.52 -11.24
CA THR A 55 -7.12 16.97 -12.59
C THR A 55 -8.38 16.26 -13.05
N ASP A 56 -9.20 16.97 -13.82
CA ASP A 56 -10.43 16.46 -14.43
C ASP A 56 -10.60 17.08 -15.83
N GLY A 57 -10.66 16.22 -16.84
CA GLY A 57 -10.76 16.65 -18.24
C GLY A 57 -9.57 17.50 -18.74
N GLY A 58 -8.38 17.31 -18.16
CA GLY A 58 -7.17 18.08 -18.47
C GLY A 58 -7.04 19.40 -17.72
N GLU A 59 -7.96 19.74 -16.84
CA GLU A 59 -7.96 20.97 -16.04
C GLU A 59 -7.70 20.67 -14.56
N LEU A 60 -7.16 21.65 -13.84
CA LEU A 60 -6.91 21.55 -12.42
C LEU A 60 -8.22 21.48 -11.63
N ALA A 61 -8.41 20.41 -10.85
CA ALA A 61 -9.57 20.14 -10.02
C ALA A 61 -9.13 19.81 -8.59
N LEU A 62 -8.91 20.85 -7.76
CA LEU A 62 -8.41 20.70 -6.38
C LEU A 62 -9.49 20.33 -5.36
N GLY A 63 -10.75 20.41 -5.75
CA GLY A 63 -11.88 20.14 -4.86
C GLY A 63 -13.16 19.93 -5.65
N TYR A 64 -14.28 19.97 -4.95
CA TYR A 64 -15.59 19.77 -5.53
C TYR A 64 -16.54 20.93 -5.14
N ASN A 65 -17.32 21.44 -6.10
CA ASN A 65 -18.31 22.48 -5.84
C ASN A 65 -19.61 21.83 -5.34
N VAL A 66 -19.87 21.93 -4.06
CA VAL A 66 -21.10 21.42 -3.44
C VAL A 66 -22.13 22.53 -3.30
N LEU A 67 -23.42 22.19 -3.28
CA LEU A 67 -24.48 23.11 -2.94
C LEU A 67 -24.44 23.39 -1.44
N VAL A 68 -24.38 24.67 -1.07
CA VAL A 68 -24.26 25.12 0.32
C VAL A 68 -25.49 25.93 0.72
N ALA A 69 -26.02 25.68 1.91
CA ALA A 69 -27.02 26.52 2.57
C ALA A 69 -26.38 27.26 3.74
N PHE A 70 -26.53 28.59 3.79
CA PHE A 70 -26.07 29.44 4.89
C PHE A 70 -27.25 29.70 5.85
N MET A 71 -27.32 28.93 6.91
CA MET A 71 -28.36 29.03 7.91
C MET A 71 -27.89 28.38 9.23
N PRO A 72 -28.42 28.81 10.40
CA PRO A 72 -28.25 28.06 11.64
C PRO A 72 -28.93 26.69 11.55
N TRP A 73 -28.27 25.66 12.08
CA TRP A 73 -28.83 24.31 12.12
C TRP A 73 -28.66 23.71 13.54
N GLU A 74 -29.62 23.89 14.39
CA GLU A 74 -29.67 23.29 15.74
C GLU A 74 -28.38 23.44 16.58
N GLY A 75 -27.56 24.42 16.26
CA GLY A 75 -26.29 24.70 16.91
C GLY A 75 -25.12 23.82 16.48
N TYR A 76 -25.33 22.83 15.61
CA TYR A 76 -24.27 21.95 15.15
C TYR A 76 -23.26 22.59 14.16
N ASN A 77 -23.58 23.77 13.66
CA ASN A 77 -22.71 24.57 12.80
C ASN A 77 -22.23 25.85 13.49
N TYR A 78 -22.03 25.79 14.82
CA TYR A 78 -21.52 26.90 15.62
C TYR A 78 -20.08 27.21 15.29
N GLU A 79 -19.73 28.51 15.17
CA GLU A 79 -18.41 29.02 14.73
C GLU A 79 -18.04 28.55 13.31
N ASP A 80 -16.96 27.80 13.18
CA ASP A 80 -16.41 27.28 11.92
C ASP A 80 -16.84 25.82 11.64
N ALA A 81 -17.75 25.27 12.45
CA ALA A 81 -18.32 23.96 12.21
C ALA A 81 -19.29 23.97 11.03
N ILE A 82 -19.22 22.92 10.23
CA ILE A 82 -20.11 22.68 9.09
C ILE A 82 -20.75 21.30 9.17
N LEU A 83 -21.99 21.21 8.69
CA LEU A 83 -22.68 19.94 8.49
C LEU A 83 -22.53 19.49 7.05
N LEU A 84 -22.31 18.22 6.84
CA LEU A 84 -22.24 17.61 5.53
C LEU A 84 -23.36 16.60 5.35
N SER A 85 -23.90 16.53 4.13
CA SER A 85 -24.81 15.47 3.74
C SER A 85 -24.10 14.12 3.72
N GLU A 86 -24.73 13.08 4.23
CA GLU A 86 -24.24 11.70 4.16
C GLU A 86 -24.04 11.22 2.71
N GLU A 87 -24.73 11.83 1.77
CA GLU A 87 -24.62 11.53 0.34
C GLU A 87 -23.20 11.79 -0.20
N LEU A 88 -22.50 12.80 0.35
CA LEU A 88 -21.08 13.05 0.00
C LEU A 88 -20.19 11.86 0.34
N CYS A 89 -20.46 11.17 1.45
CA CYS A 89 -19.74 9.94 1.82
C CYS A 89 -20.15 8.75 0.95
N LYS A 90 -21.43 8.66 0.54
CA LYS A 90 -21.93 7.58 -0.32
C LYS A 90 -21.36 7.66 -1.73
N GLU A 91 -21.27 8.88 -2.27
CA GLU A 91 -20.75 9.14 -3.61
C GLU A 91 -19.23 9.30 -3.66
N ASP A 92 -18.52 9.05 -2.56
CA ASP A 92 -17.07 9.21 -2.45
C ASP A 92 -16.54 10.63 -2.78
N ILE A 93 -17.37 11.66 -2.58
CA ILE A 93 -16.93 13.05 -2.67
C ILE A 93 -16.09 13.35 -1.42
N TYR A 94 -14.97 14.07 -1.59
CA TYR A 94 -13.96 14.30 -0.53
C TYR A 94 -13.31 13.02 0.02
N THR A 95 -13.35 11.94 -0.76
CA THR A 95 -12.64 10.70 -0.46
C THR A 95 -11.24 10.76 -1.04
N SER A 96 -10.24 10.41 -0.23
CA SER A 96 -8.84 10.38 -0.64
C SER A 96 -8.28 8.96 -0.58
N ILE A 97 -7.28 8.70 -1.42
CA ILE A 97 -6.53 7.45 -1.41
C ILE A 97 -5.13 7.75 -0.89
N HIS A 98 -4.74 7.03 0.15
CA HIS A 98 -3.41 7.11 0.74
C HIS A 98 -2.69 5.78 0.55
N ILE A 99 -1.41 5.83 0.16
CA ILE A 99 -0.59 4.64 -0.01
C ILE A 99 0.52 4.68 1.01
N GLU A 100 0.52 3.71 1.92
CA GLU A 100 1.57 3.53 2.92
C GLU A 100 2.56 2.46 2.47
N GLU A 101 3.83 2.66 2.79
CA GLU A 101 4.92 1.74 2.51
C GLU A 101 5.37 1.06 3.79
N TYR A 102 5.42 -0.26 3.76
CA TYR A 102 5.93 -1.11 4.84
C TYR A 102 7.13 -1.87 4.34
N GLU A 103 8.20 -1.85 5.11
CA GLU A 103 9.47 -2.46 4.75
C GLU A 103 9.85 -3.54 5.76
N CYS A 104 10.25 -4.70 5.25
CA CYS A 104 10.77 -5.81 6.05
C CYS A 104 12.08 -6.28 5.43
N ASP A 105 13.13 -6.30 6.23
CA ASP A 105 14.44 -6.82 5.87
C ASP A 105 14.76 -8.11 6.58
N ALA A 106 15.47 -9.00 5.93
CA ALA A 106 16.08 -10.19 6.52
C ALA A 106 17.58 -9.99 6.61
N ARG A 107 18.10 -10.01 7.82
CA ARG A 107 19.50 -9.72 8.14
C ARG A 107 20.25 -10.96 8.64
N ASP A 108 21.55 -10.94 8.47
CA ASP A 108 22.42 -11.87 9.17
C ASP A 108 22.52 -11.47 10.65
N THR A 109 22.25 -12.42 11.54
CA THR A 109 22.44 -12.22 12.98
C THR A 109 23.57 -13.13 13.50
N LYS A 110 24.05 -12.86 14.72
CA LYS A 110 25.08 -13.69 15.36
C LYS A 110 24.63 -15.15 15.57
N LEU A 111 23.32 -15.39 15.60
CA LEU A 111 22.71 -16.71 15.84
C LEU A 111 22.36 -17.44 14.53
N GLY A 112 22.46 -16.75 13.41
CA GLY A 112 22.12 -17.22 12.08
C GLY A 112 21.39 -16.16 11.27
N ALA A 113 21.15 -16.44 10.01
CA ALA A 113 20.41 -15.53 9.12
C ALA A 113 18.92 -15.55 9.47
N GLU A 114 18.29 -14.36 9.43
CA GLU A 114 16.84 -14.25 9.40
C GLU A 114 16.32 -14.72 8.04
N GLU A 115 15.15 -15.31 8.02
CA GLU A 115 14.55 -15.86 6.81
C GLU A 115 13.14 -15.32 6.62
N ILE A 116 12.83 -14.90 5.38
CA ILE A 116 11.46 -14.59 4.97
C ILE A 116 10.84 -15.89 4.51
N THR A 117 9.81 -16.33 5.22
CA THR A 117 9.18 -17.64 5.03
C THR A 117 7.71 -17.63 5.41
N ARG A 118 6.97 -18.55 4.82
CA ARG A 118 5.59 -18.87 5.23
C ARG A 118 5.53 -19.78 6.45
N GLU A 119 6.60 -20.52 6.72
CA GLU A 119 6.69 -21.46 7.84
C GLU A 119 6.97 -20.69 9.15
N LEU A 120 5.91 -20.29 9.83
CA LEU A 120 5.96 -19.52 11.08
C LEU A 120 5.52 -20.38 12.26
N PRO A 121 6.23 -20.33 13.41
CA PRO A 121 5.83 -21.06 14.59
C PRO A 121 4.52 -20.54 15.15
N ASN A 122 3.68 -21.45 15.65
CA ASN A 122 2.39 -21.14 16.31
C ASN A 122 1.42 -20.26 15.51
N THR A 123 1.44 -20.37 14.18
CA THR A 123 0.59 -19.58 13.29
C THR A 123 -0.40 -20.49 12.58
N GLY A 124 -1.71 -20.18 12.64
CA GLY A 124 -2.75 -20.96 11.98
C GLY A 124 -2.86 -20.64 10.49
N ASP A 125 -3.37 -21.60 9.71
CA ASP A 125 -3.53 -21.49 8.25
C ASP A 125 -4.38 -20.30 7.81
N ASP A 126 -5.36 -19.89 8.60
CA ASP A 126 -6.20 -18.73 8.31
C ASP A 126 -5.40 -17.42 8.24
N THR A 127 -4.37 -17.29 9.07
CA THR A 127 -3.49 -16.11 9.10
C THR A 127 -2.54 -16.09 7.89
N LEU A 128 -2.26 -17.27 7.33
CA LEU A 128 -1.32 -17.45 6.22
C LEU A 128 -2.00 -17.44 4.84
N LYS A 129 -3.33 -17.38 4.77
CA LYS A 129 -4.10 -17.55 3.53
C LYS A 129 -3.77 -16.56 2.42
N ASN A 130 -3.37 -15.33 2.79
CA ASN A 130 -3.05 -14.26 1.84
C ASN A 130 -1.55 -14.18 1.50
N LEU A 131 -0.73 -15.07 2.07
CA LEU A 131 0.69 -15.15 1.79
C LEU A 131 0.97 -16.13 0.64
N ASP A 132 1.94 -15.81 -0.18
CA ASP A 132 2.47 -16.71 -1.20
C ASP A 132 3.37 -17.80 -0.59
N GLU A 133 4.00 -18.61 -1.44
CA GLU A 133 4.89 -19.70 -1.01
C GLU A 133 6.16 -19.19 -0.32
N GLU A 134 6.58 -17.96 -0.62
CA GLU A 134 7.74 -17.32 0.03
C GLU A 134 7.38 -16.60 1.35
N GLY A 135 6.11 -16.58 1.75
CA GLY A 135 5.65 -15.88 2.94
C GLY A 135 5.40 -14.38 2.75
N ILE A 136 5.23 -13.93 1.52
CA ILE A 136 4.98 -12.53 1.17
C ILE A 136 3.52 -12.37 0.79
N ILE A 137 2.89 -11.27 1.21
CA ILE A 137 1.49 -11.03 0.91
C ILE A 137 1.21 -10.82 -0.58
N CYS A 138 0.11 -11.38 -1.06
CA CYS A 138 -0.29 -11.26 -2.46
C CYS A 138 -0.85 -9.88 -2.78
N ILE A 139 -0.52 -9.36 -3.97
CA ILE A 139 -1.13 -8.13 -4.50
C ILE A 139 -2.63 -8.34 -4.65
N GLY A 140 -3.42 -7.35 -4.21
CA GLY A 140 -4.88 -7.39 -4.22
C GLY A 140 -5.50 -7.94 -2.94
N ALA A 141 -4.72 -8.45 -2.00
CA ALA A 141 -5.21 -8.88 -0.70
C ALA A 141 -5.76 -7.69 0.11
N GLU A 142 -6.87 -7.89 0.77
CA GLU A 142 -7.41 -6.97 1.76
C GLU A 142 -6.82 -7.32 3.12
N VAL A 143 -6.32 -6.31 3.83
CA VAL A 143 -5.59 -6.47 5.09
C VAL A 143 -6.20 -5.64 6.20
N HIS A 144 -6.15 -6.19 7.41
CA HIS A 144 -6.65 -5.62 8.64
C HIS A 144 -5.54 -5.56 9.70
N PRO A 145 -5.72 -4.78 10.79
CA PRO A 145 -4.74 -4.70 11.86
C PRO A 145 -4.34 -6.10 12.39
N GLY A 146 -3.03 -6.35 12.44
CA GLY A 146 -2.48 -7.62 12.91
C GLY A 146 -2.25 -8.68 11.83
N ASP A 147 -2.78 -8.52 10.62
CA ASP A 147 -2.51 -9.41 9.49
C ASP A 147 -1.02 -9.40 9.13
N ILE A 148 -0.51 -10.54 8.69
CA ILE A 148 0.89 -10.68 8.29
C ILE A 148 1.06 -10.14 6.86
N LEU A 149 2.00 -9.21 6.70
CA LEU A 149 2.43 -8.70 5.39
C LEU A 149 3.61 -9.47 4.84
N VAL A 150 4.59 -9.76 5.69
CA VAL A 150 5.79 -10.52 5.36
C VAL A 150 6.10 -11.45 6.52
N GLY A 151 6.05 -12.74 6.28
CA GLY A 151 6.45 -13.75 7.26
C GLY A 151 7.95 -13.77 7.43
N LYS A 152 8.44 -13.58 8.66
CA LYS A 152 9.86 -13.61 8.98
C LYS A 152 10.11 -14.43 10.24
N ALA A 153 11.10 -15.32 10.15
CA ALA A 153 11.57 -16.12 11.23
C ALA A 153 13.00 -15.71 11.62
N THR A 154 13.22 -15.48 12.90
CA THR A 154 14.53 -15.12 13.46
C THR A 154 15.03 -16.24 14.38
N PRO A 155 16.28 -16.71 14.25
CA PRO A 155 16.83 -17.73 15.12
C PRO A 155 16.85 -17.29 16.59
N LYS A 156 16.44 -18.19 17.51
CA LYS A 156 16.50 -17.98 18.95
C LYS A 156 17.88 -18.25 19.53
N GLY A 157 18.26 -17.47 20.53
CA GLY A 157 19.43 -17.75 21.36
C GLY A 157 19.17 -18.83 22.44
N GLU A 158 20.20 -19.50 22.91
CA GLU A 158 20.09 -20.54 23.94
C GLU A 158 19.43 -20.05 25.23
N THR A 159 19.57 -18.77 25.56
CA THR A 159 18.97 -18.15 26.75
C THR A 159 17.47 -17.85 26.59
N GLU A 160 16.96 -17.86 25.39
CA GLU A 160 15.55 -17.58 25.08
C GLU A 160 14.68 -18.84 25.00
N LEU A 161 15.30 -20.04 25.15
CA LEU A 161 14.61 -21.32 25.14
C LEU A 161 13.84 -21.56 26.42
N THR A 162 12.59 -22.03 26.31
CA THR A 162 11.83 -22.53 27.46
C THR A 162 12.47 -23.80 28.02
N PRO A 163 12.18 -24.19 29.27
CA PRO A 163 12.69 -25.46 29.85
C PRO A 163 12.31 -26.69 29.02
N GLU A 164 11.11 -26.69 28.44
CA GLU A 164 10.59 -27.77 27.57
C GLU A 164 11.36 -27.83 26.23
N GLU A 165 11.62 -26.68 25.63
CA GLU A 165 12.40 -26.56 24.38
C GLU A 165 13.84 -27.01 24.58
N ARG A 166 14.47 -26.69 25.76
CA ARG A 166 15.81 -27.16 26.11
C ARG A 166 15.86 -28.69 26.28
N LEU A 167 14.81 -29.27 26.86
CA LEU A 167 14.70 -30.71 27.03
C LEU A 167 14.56 -31.42 25.69
N LEU A 168 13.71 -30.90 24.82
CA LEU A 168 13.51 -31.44 23.45
C LEU A 168 14.81 -31.40 22.64
N ARG A 169 15.55 -30.28 22.72
CA ARG A 169 16.87 -30.14 22.10
C ARG A 169 17.87 -31.16 22.60
N ALA A 170 17.89 -31.40 23.91
CA ALA A 170 18.79 -32.39 24.53
C ALA A 170 18.44 -33.85 24.07
N ILE A 171 17.17 -34.14 23.77
CA ILE A 171 16.73 -35.48 23.38
C ILE A 171 16.88 -35.71 21.86
N PHE A 172 16.52 -34.72 21.03
CA PHE A 172 16.45 -34.87 19.57
C PHE A 172 17.66 -34.25 18.82
N GLY A 173 18.54 -33.54 19.50
CA GLY A 173 19.76 -32.91 18.94
C GLY A 173 19.48 -31.60 18.22
N ASP A 174 20.55 -30.96 17.72
CA ASP A 174 20.56 -29.61 17.12
C ASP A 174 19.86 -29.51 15.73
N LYS A 175 19.00 -30.45 15.34
CA LYS A 175 18.48 -30.54 13.97
C LYS A 175 17.39 -29.54 13.63
N GLU A 176 16.67 -29.00 14.61
CA GLU A 176 15.70 -27.94 14.40
C GLU A 176 16.18 -26.65 15.05
N ARG A 177 16.60 -25.68 14.25
CA ARG A 177 16.84 -24.32 14.74
C ARG A 177 15.51 -23.77 15.20
N GLU A 178 15.38 -23.57 16.51
CA GLU A 178 14.22 -22.88 17.02
C GLU A 178 14.24 -21.43 16.57
N VAL A 179 13.14 -20.99 15.99
CA VAL A 179 12.94 -19.67 15.47
C VAL A 179 11.77 -18.99 16.18
N ARG A 180 11.81 -17.69 16.26
CA ARG A 180 10.68 -16.86 16.70
C ARG A 180 10.06 -16.13 15.52
N ASP A 181 8.76 -15.93 15.59
CA ASP A 181 8.04 -15.10 14.64
C ASP A 181 8.39 -13.62 14.84
N THR A 182 9.02 -13.03 13.84
CA THR A 182 9.35 -11.60 13.77
C THR A 182 8.73 -10.96 12.53
N SER A 183 7.62 -11.51 12.07
CA SER A 183 6.92 -11.10 10.88
C SER A 183 6.49 -9.63 10.92
N LEU A 184 6.52 -8.98 9.78
CA LEU A 184 5.94 -7.66 9.60
C LEU A 184 4.42 -7.81 9.56
N ARG A 185 3.73 -7.09 10.44
CA ARG A 185 2.27 -7.09 10.55
C ARG A 185 1.72 -5.69 10.30
N VAL A 186 0.47 -5.65 9.83
CA VAL A 186 -0.27 -4.40 9.70
C VAL A 186 -0.40 -3.74 11.08
N PRO A 187 0.03 -2.47 11.23
CA PRO A 187 -0.09 -1.74 12.48
C PRO A 187 -1.54 -1.59 12.95
N HIS A 188 -1.70 -1.36 14.25
CA HIS A 188 -3.01 -1.14 14.82
C HIS A 188 -3.66 0.14 14.29
N GLY A 189 -4.92 0.05 13.89
CA GLY A 189 -5.68 1.16 13.30
C GLY A 189 -5.51 1.35 11.79
N GLU A 190 -4.68 0.54 11.14
CA GLU A 190 -4.48 0.59 9.71
C GLU A 190 -5.14 -0.60 9.00
N SER A 191 -5.72 -0.35 7.84
CA SER A 191 -6.34 -1.35 6.99
C SER A 191 -6.30 -0.89 5.55
N GLY A 192 -6.43 -1.79 4.60
CA GLY A 192 -6.44 -1.40 3.20
C GLY A 192 -6.27 -2.58 2.26
N LYS A 193 -5.85 -2.26 1.04
CA LYS A 193 -5.61 -3.25 -0.02
C LYS A 193 -4.18 -3.16 -0.50
N VAL A 194 -3.52 -4.30 -0.61
CA VAL A 194 -2.16 -4.38 -1.15
C VAL A 194 -2.19 -4.05 -2.64
N VAL A 195 -1.48 -2.99 -3.04
CA VAL A 195 -1.45 -2.51 -4.43
C VAL A 195 -0.17 -2.85 -5.16
N ASP A 196 0.94 -3.00 -4.42
CA ASP A 196 2.23 -3.37 -5.00
C ASP A 196 3.11 -4.07 -3.95
N VAL A 197 4.00 -4.93 -4.43
CA VAL A 197 5.03 -5.61 -3.62
C VAL A 197 6.33 -5.61 -4.39
N LYS A 198 7.42 -5.17 -3.77
CA LYS A 198 8.77 -5.18 -4.36
C LYS A 198 9.70 -6.00 -3.50
N VAL A 199 10.38 -6.91 -4.13
CA VAL A 199 11.37 -7.80 -3.50
C VAL A 199 12.74 -7.51 -4.06
N PHE A 200 13.69 -7.21 -3.18
CA PHE A 200 15.09 -6.97 -3.52
C PHE A 200 15.94 -8.04 -2.85
N THR A 201 16.84 -8.65 -3.60
CA THR A 201 17.73 -9.70 -3.10
C THR A 201 19.15 -9.49 -3.59
N ARG A 202 20.13 -9.88 -2.77
CA ARG A 202 21.55 -9.86 -3.20
C ARG A 202 21.81 -10.79 -4.37
N GLU A 203 21.08 -11.87 -4.46
CA GLU A 203 21.19 -12.85 -5.54
C GLU A 203 20.85 -12.24 -6.91
N ASN A 204 19.88 -11.31 -6.92
CA ASN A 204 19.49 -10.57 -8.12
C ASN A 204 20.45 -9.40 -8.45
N GLY A 205 21.46 -9.15 -7.61
CA GLY A 205 22.41 -8.04 -7.80
C GLY A 205 21.91 -6.70 -7.29
N ASP A 206 20.86 -6.67 -6.46
CA ASP A 206 20.35 -5.44 -5.86
C ASP A 206 21.33 -4.91 -4.81
N GLU A 207 21.49 -3.58 -4.77
CA GLU A 207 22.29 -2.90 -3.75
C GLU A 207 21.51 -2.83 -2.43
N LEU A 208 21.85 -3.71 -1.50
CA LEU A 208 21.27 -3.75 -0.16
C LEU A 208 22.27 -3.26 0.90
N GLN A 209 21.76 -2.79 2.02
CA GLN A 209 22.60 -2.41 3.16
C GLN A 209 23.48 -3.58 3.64
N PRO A 210 24.66 -3.31 4.23
CA PRO A 210 25.51 -4.36 4.78
C PRO A 210 24.75 -5.24 5.78
N GLY A 211 24.85 -6.57 5.61
CA GLY A 211 24.17 -7.54 6.46
C GLY A 211 22.72 -7.87 6.07
N VAL A 212 22.11 -7.14 5.13
CA VAL A 212 20.77 -7.43 4.62
C VAL A 212 20.87 -8.36 3.41
N ASN A 213 20.12 -9.46 3.43
CA ASN A 213 20.09 -10.46 2.35
C ASN A 213 18.87 -10.30 1.45
N LYS A 214 17.72 -9.98 2.03
CA LYS A 214 16.45 -9.78 1.33
C LYS A 214 15.71 -8.60 1.93
N LEU A 215 15.11 -7.77 1.11
CA LEU A 215 14.29 -6.63 1.48
C LEU A 215 12.97 -6.72 0.75
N VAL A 216 11.87 -6.65 1.47
CA VAL A 216 10.52 -6.63 0.92
C VAL A 216 9.83 -5.33 1.26
N ARG A 217 9.31 -4.65 0.26
CA ARG A 217 8.45 -3.46 0.42
C ARG A 217 7.04 -3.78 0.00
N VAL A 218 6.11 -3.53 0.88
CA VAL A 218 4.68 -3.73 0.65
C VAL A 218 3.98 -2.38 0.65
N TYR A 219 3.19 -2.12 -0.38
CA TYR A 219 2.42 -0.89 -0.53
C TYR A 219 0.95 -1.19 -0.30
N ILE A 220 0.35 -0.50 0.67
CA ILE A 220 -1.06 -0.66 1.04
C ILE A 220 -1.81 0.63 0.75
N ALA A 221 -2.85 0.54 -0.08
CA ALA A 221 -3.74 1.66 -0.34
C ALA A 221 -4.91 1.67 0.65
N GLN A 222 -5.10 2.80 1.30
CA GLN A 222 -6.25 3.10 2.15
C GLN A 222 -7.17 4.08 1.44
N LYS A 223 -8.46 3.80 1.46
CA LYS A 223 -9.49 4.71 1.02
C LYS A 223 -10.06 5.42 2.25
N ARG A 224 -9.80 6.71 2.38
CA ARG A 224 -10.25 7.53 3.52
C ARG A 224 -11.40 8.41 3.08
N LYS A 225 -12.58 8.14 3.64
CA LYS A 225 -13.76 8.99 3.51
C LYS A 225 -13.68 10.14 4.50
N ILE A 226 -14.43 11.20 4.24
CA ILE A 226 -14.54 12.30 5.19
C ILE A 226 -15.22 11.85 6.47
N HIS A 227 -14.68 12.28 7.61
CA HIS A 227 -15.18 11.96 8.95
C HIS A 227 -15.37 13.23 9.76
N GLU A 228 -16.11 13.10 10.86
CA GLU A 228 -16.24 14.17 11.84
C GLU A 228 -14.87 14.58 12.39
N GLY A 229 -14.63 15.88 12.46
CA GLY A 229 -13.33 16.44 12.87
C GLY A 229 -12.35 16.70 11.75
N ASP A 230 -12.63 16.29 10.50
CA ASP A 230 -11.79 16.62 9.36
C ASP A 230 -11.87 18.11 9.05
N LYS A 231 -10.70 18.66 8.73
CA LYS A 231 -10.58 20.08 8.38
C LYS A 231 -10.91 20.31 6.91
N MET A 232 -11.82 21.24 6.66
CA MET A 232 -12.23 21.64 5.32
C MET A 232 -11.72 23.02 4.98
N ALA A 233 -11.55 23.30 3.70
CA ALA A 233 -11.15 24.61 3.20
C ALA A 233 -12.00 25.02 1.98
N GLY A 234 -12.28 26.29 1.88
CA GLY A 234 -12.82 26.91 0.67
C GLY A 234 -11.70 27.30 -0.30
N ARG A 235 -12.09 27.93 -1.42
CA ARG A 235 -11.14 28.51 -2.38
C ARG A 235 -10.45 29.79 -1.85
N HIS A 236 -11.05 30.40 -0.87
CA HIS A 236 -10.58 31.63 -0.24
C HIS A 236 -10.61 31.45 1.28
N GLY A 237 -9.60 30.85 1.84
CA GLY A 237 -9.30 30.76 3.27
C GLY A 237 -10.35 30.06 4.11
#